data_f8885b38d1570233e1044e60078ab093
#
_entry.id   f8885b38d1570233e1044e60078ab093
#
_cell.length_a   1.000
_cell.length_b   1.000
_cell.length_c   1.000
_cell.angle_alpha   90.00
_cell.angle_beta   90.00
_cell.angle_gamma   90.00
#
_symmetry.space_group_name_H-M   'P 1'
#
loop_
_entity.id
_entity.type
_entity.pdbx_description
1 polymer ?
#
loop_
_entity_poly.entity_id
_entity_poly.type
_entity_poly.pdbx_seq_one_letter_code
_entity_poly.pdbx_strand_id
1 'polypeptide(L)'
;MPLNHYQQEVGPSLADASSGKMPDVALLEGRYCSVEHLTVAEHYKDILDFYFTNQILSDWTYMYADPFESEEAVRQCLEDYEQSDNPYFFAIRDKASGKVLGTFSLMAITPKNRSVEMGRVILAPALQKTRAATEAQYLLMKYVFEDLNYRRYEWKCDSLNRPSANAAMRLGFTYEGRFRNHAIYKGRSRDTDWFSIIDSEWPRLKERFENWLAPENFDEQGQQKRSLRDC
;
A
#
# COMPACT_ATOMS: atom_id res chain seq x y z
N MET A 1 -10.35 -20.33 -24.24
CA MET A 1 -9.12 -20.65 -23.50
C MET A 1 -8.34 -21.68 -24.29
N PRO A 2 -7.00 -21.72 -24.21
CA PRO A 2 -6.22 -22.75 -24.89
C PRO A 2 -6.51 -24.14 -24.30
N LEU A 3 -6.36 -25.18 -25.11
CA LEU A 3 -6.52 -26.56 -24.66
C LEU A 3 -5.14 -27.22 -24.55
N ASN A 4 -4.96 -28.08 -23.54
CA ASN A 4 -3.81 -28.95 -23.44
C ASN A 4 -3.98 -30.21 -24.34
N HIS A 5 -3.00 -31.09 -24.34
CA HIS A 5 -3.05 -32.31 -25.15
C HIS A 5 -4.12 -33.35 -24.73
N TYR A 6 -4.71 -33.14 -23.53
CA TYR A 6 -5.86 -33.93 -23.04
C TYR A 6 -7.20 -33.31 -23.37
N GLN A 7 -7.25 -32.21 -24.17
CA GLN A 7 -8.45 -31.45 -24.50
C GLN A 7 -9.09 -30.75 -23.28
N GLN A 8 -8.30 -30.41 -22.27
CA GLN A 8 -8.73 -29.66 -21.11
C GLN A 8 -8.39 -28.18 -21.28
N GLU A 9 -9.28 -27.30 -20.87
CA GLU A 9 -9.00 -25.86 -20.83
C GLU A 9 -7.91 -25.54 -19.81
N VAL A 10 -6.95 -24.74 -20.23
CA VAL A 10 -5.85 -24.26 -19.40
C VAL A 10 -5.71 -22.75 -19.49
N GLY A 11 -5.01 -22.15 -18.55
CA GLY A 11 -4.70 -20.73 -18.58
C GLY A 11 -3.84 -20.34 -19.79
N PRO A 12 -3.85 -19.08 -20.19
CA PRO A 12 -3.00 -18.59 -21.28
C PRO A 12 -1.51 -18.74 -20.91
N SER A 13 -0.69 -19.02 -21.91
CA SER A 13 0.76 -19.00 -21.75
C SER A 13 1.24 -17.58 -21.45
N LEU A 14 2.23 -17.46 -20.58
CA LEU A 14 2.91 -16.20 -20.31
C LEU A 14 4.06 -16.02 -21.31
N ALA A 15 4.20 -14.82 -21.87
CA ALA A 15 5.34 -14.46 -22.70
C ALA A 15 6.65 -14.48 -21.87
N ASP A 16 6.56 -14.09 -20.60
CA ASP A 16 7.64 -14.17 -19.62
C ASP A 16 7.11 -14.85 -18.34
N ALA A 17 7.65 -16.00 -18.01
CA ALA A 17 7.36 -16.77 -16.80
C ALA A 17 8.50 -16.68 -15.76
N SER A 18 9.45 -15.75 -15.94
CA SER A 18 10.52 -15.52 -14.97
C SER A 18 10.00 -14.99 -13.63
N SER A 19 10.77 -15.17 -12.58
CA SER A 19 10.46 -14.59 -11.27
C SER A 19 10.63 -13.07 -11.31
N GLY A 20 9.78 -12.37 -10.57
CA GLY A 20 9.99 -10.96 -10.25
C GLY A 20 11.16 -10.76 -9.28
N LYS A 21 11.48 -9.51 -8.98
CA LYS A 21 12.56 -9.14 -8.07
C LYS A 21 12.04 -8.96 -6.64
N MET A 22 12.91 -9.10 -5.65
CA MET A 22 12.64 -8.62 -4.30
C MET A 22 12.76 -7.10 -4.26
N PRO A 23 11.96 -6.40 -3.40
CA PRO A 23 12.15 -4.98 -3.17
C PRO A 23 13.57 -4.68 -2.62
N ASP A 24 14.21 -3.66 -3.17
CA ASP A 24 15.55 -3.20 -2.76
C ASP A 24 15.70 -1.68 -2.86
N VAL A 25 14.61 -0.96 -3.12
CA VAL A 25 14.64 0.48 -3.35
C VAL A 25 14.74 1.27 -2.05
N ALA A 26 15.72 2.18 -2.00
CA ALA A 26 15.89 3.08 -0.85
C ALA A 26 14.93 4.28 -0.87
N LEU A 27 14.59 4.78 -2.08
CA LEU A 27 13.83 6.03 -2.25
C LEU A 27 13.02 5.99 -3.55
N LEU A 28 11.72 6.29 -3.43
CA LEU A 28 10.86 6.62 -4.57
C LEU A 28 10.48 8.11 -4.47
N GLU A 29 10.88 8.88 -5.44
CA GLU A 29 10.73 10.32 -5.42
C GLU A 29 9.47 10.77 -6.16
N GLY A 30 8.57 11.48 -5.47
CA GLY A 30 7.38 12.09 -6.02
C GLY A 30 7.45 13.62 -6.02
N ARG A 31 6.39 14.26 -6.42
CA ARG A 31 6.23 15.73 -6.39
C ARG A 31 5.85 16.22 -5.00
N TYR A 32 4.93 15.54 -4.33
CA TYR A 32 4.32 15.94 -3.07
C TYR A 32 4.87 15.15 -1.89
N CYS A 33 5.42 13.97 -2.13
CA CYS A 33 6.04 13.12 -1.11
C CYS A 33 7.26 12.40 -1.63
N SER A 34 8.04 11.82 -0.72
CA SER A 34 8.95 10.71 -0.97
C SER A 34 8.47 9.48 -0.21
N VAL A 35 8.76 8.30 -0.78
CA VAL A 35 8.55 7.00 -0.17
C VAL A 35 9.94 6.40 0.05
N GLU A 36 10.33 6.28 1.31
CA GLU A 36 11.69 5.97 1.74
C GLU A 36 11.71 4.59 2.40
N HIS A 37 12.73 3.75 2.13
CA HIS A 37 12.93 2.54 2.93
C HIS A 37 13.02 2.94 4.40
N LEU A 38 12.23 2.28 5.25
CA LEU A 38 12.12 2.65 6.65
C LEU A 38 13.43 2.33 7.38
N THR A 39 14.01 3.34 8.02
CA THR A 39 15.16 3.21 8.94
C THR A 39 14.85 3.91 10.26
N VAL A 40 15.33 3.37 11.36
CA VAL A 40 15.13 3.99 12.69
C VAL A 40 15.82 5.32 12.78
N ALA A 41 17.05 5.41 12.26
CA ALA A 41 17.87 6.62 12.34
C ALA A 41 17.19 7.85 11.74
N GLU A 42 16.53 7.70 10.59
CA GLU A 42 15.96 8.83 9.83
C GLU A 42 14.49 9.09 10.16
N HIS A 43 13.74 8.07 10.65
CA HIS A 43 12.29 8.16 10.66
C HIS A 43 11.67 8.05 12.07
N TYR A 44 12.41 7.54 13.07
CA TYR A 44 11.88 7.26 14.40
C TYR A 44 11.13 8.42 15.03
N LYS A 45 11.75 9.61 15.01
CA LYS A 45 11.22 10.79 15.71
C LYS A 45 9.83 11.19 15.23
N ASP A 46 9.64 11.16 13.92
CA ASP A 46 8.37 11.55 13.31
C ASP A 46 7.33 10.43 13.44
N ILE A 47 7.75 9.15 13.30
CA ILE A 47 6.85 8.00 13.43
C ILE A 47 6.36 7.85 14.86
N LEU A 48 7.20 8.11 15.86
CA LEU A 48 6.82 8.08 17.28
C LEU A 48 5.60 8.96 17.56
N ASP A 49 5.48 10.10 16.88
CA ASP A 49 4.38 11.02 17.06
C ASP A 49 3.02 10.36 16.80
N PHE A 50 2.83 9.75 15.63
CA PHE A 50 1.53 9.16 15.27
C PHE A 50 1.38 7.69 15.64
N TYR A 51 2.47 7.00 16.04
CA TYR A 51 2.41 5.64 16.57
C TYR A 51 2.14 5.60 18.07
N PHE A 52 2.53 6.62 18.81
CA PHE A 52 2.42 6.63 20.26
C PHE A 52 1.94 7.98 20.83
N THR A 53 2.69 9.06 20.64
CA THR A 53 2.45 10.35 21.36
C THR A 53 1.09 10.93 21.05
N ASN A 54 0.68 10.97 19.78
CA ASN A 54 -0.59 11.45 19.28
C ASN A 54 -1.38 10.39 18.51
N GLN A 55 -1.20 9.11 18.87
CA GLN A 55 -1.89 8.00 18.20
C GLN A 55 -3.40 8.08 18.35
N ILE A 56 -4.11 7.74 17.29
CA ILE A 56 -5.56 7.61 17.31
C ILE A 56 -5.89 6.12 17.56
N LEU A 57 -6.34 5.80 18.77
CA LEU A 57 -6.58 4.43 19.20
C LEU A 57 -7.56 3.67 18.29
N SER A 58 -8.57 4.35 17.73
CA SER A 58 -9.54 3.74 16.82
C SER A 58 -8.92 3.25 15.50
N ASP A 59 -7.80 3.82 15.06
CA ASP A 59 -7.12 3.43 13.81
C ASP A 59 -6.52 2.01 13.92
N TRP A 60 -6.28 1.55 15.14
CA TRP A 60 -5.77 0.21 15.42
C TRP A 60 -6.86 -0.88 15.46
N THR A 61 -8.15 -0.51 15.39
CA THR A 61 -9.28 -1.45 15.51
C THR A 61 -9.16 -2.65 14.58
N TYR A 62 -8.80 -2.42 13.33
CA TYR A 62 -8.71 -3.44 12.29
C TYR A 62 -7.27 -3.88 11.97
N MET A 63 -6.29 -3.38 12.74
CA MET A 63 -4.91 -3.81 12.64
C MET A 63 -4.68 -5.08 13.47
N TYR A 64 -3.77 -5.95 13.04
CA TYR A 64 -3.36 -7.10 13.85
C TYR A 64 -2.61 -6.69 15.12
N ALA A 65 -1.84 -5.61 15.04
CA ALA A 65 -1.18 -5.02 16.19
C ALA A 65 -2.15 -4.22 17.05
N ASP A 66 -1.89 -4.16 18.34
CA ASP A 66 -2.52 -3.24 19.27
C ASP A 66 -1.82 -1.87 19.26
N PRO A 67 -2.48 -0.81 19.78
CA PRO A 67 -1.81 0.46 20.00
C PRO A 67 -0.54 0.30 20.83
N PHE A 68 0.47 1.10 20.57
CA PHE A 68 1.72 1.07 21.36
C PHE A 68 1.50 1.69 22.73
N GLU A 69 2.12 1.09 23.76
CA GLU A 69 2.01 1.51 25.15
C GLU A 69 3.25 2.25 25.65
N SER A 70 4.34 2.27 24.87
CA SER A 70 5.59 2.95 25.22
C SER A 70 6.42 3.31 23.99
N GLU A 71 7.32 4.30 24.15
CA GLU A 71 8.31 4.68 23.15
C GLU A 71 9.27 3.52 22.82
N GLU A 72 9.62 2.72 23.83
CA GLU A 72 10.50 1.57 23.64
C GLU A 72 9.84 0.50 22.75
N ALA A 73 8.54 0.26 22.93
CA ALA A 73 7.80 -0.66 22.07
C ALA A 73 7.75 -0.17 20.61
N VAL A 74 7.61 1.14 20.38
CA VAL A 74 7.70 1.72 19.03
C VAL A 74 9.09 1.53 18.45
N ARG A 75 10.14 1.83 19.22
CA ARG A 75 11.54 1.67 18.78
C ARG A 75 11.82 0.24 18.36
N GLN A 76 11.51 -0.73 19.21
CA GLN A 76 11.71 -2.15 18.90
C GLN A 76 10.96 -2.56 17.64
N CYS A 77 9.70 -2.13 17.50
CA CYS A 77 8.92 -2.41 16.30
C CYS A 77 9.57 -1.84 15.02
N LEU A 78 10.12 -0.62 15.09
CA LEU A 78 10.77 -0.02 13.93
C LEU A 78 12.13 -0.67 13.61
N GLU A 79 12.86 -1.14 14.62
CA GLU A 79 14.07 -1.94 14.44
C GLU A 79 13.76 -3.27 13.74
N ASP A 80 12.68 -3.93 14.14
CA ASP A 80 12.19 -5.14 13.47
C ASP A 80 11.76 -4.86 12.03
N TYR A 81 11.14 -3.70 11.77
CA TYR A 81 10.72 -3.29 10.42
C TYR A 81 11.91 -3.00 9.51
N GLU A 82 12.94 -2.32 10.03
CA GLU A 82 14.17 -2.00 9.30
C GLU A 82 14.93 -3.26 8.87
N GLN A 83 14.89 -4.33 9.69
CA GLN A 83 15.57 -5.59 9.41
C GLN A 83 14.76 -6.56 8.54
N SER A 84 13.53 -6.22 8.22
CA SER A 84 12.60 -7.13 7.53
C SER A 84 12.64 -6.95 6.01
N ASP A 85 12.90 -8.05 5.29
CA ASP A 85 12.79 -8.09 3.83
C ASP A 85 11.37 -8.45 3.35
N ASN A 86 10.55 -9.07 4.20
CA ASN A 86 9.16 -9.46 3.89
C ASN A 86 8.36 -9.58 5.19
N PRO A 87 7.63 -8.52 5.58
CA PRO A 87 7.33 -7.28 4.86
C PRO A 87 8.52 -6.34 4.64
N TYR A 88 8.57 -5.65 3.50
CA TYR A 88 9.51 -4.58 3.21
C TYR A 88 8.85 -3.23 3.51
N PHE A 89 9.37 -2.50 4.49
CA PHE A 89 8.70 -1.32 5.05
C PHE A 89 9.18 -0.01 4.47
N PHE A 90 8.24 0.94 4.35
CA PHE A 90 8.49 2.29 3.89
C PHE A 90 7.93 3.34 4.83
N ALA A 91 8.61 4.47 4.90
CA ALA A 91 8.14 5.73 5.47
C ALA A 91 7.67 6.66 4.34
N ILE A 92 6.63 7.46 4.61
CA ILE A 92 6.09 8.46 3.68
C ILE A 92 6.42 9.83 4.24
N ARG A 93 7.33 10.55 3.57
CA ARG A 93 7.69 11.92 3.93
C ARG A 93 6.89 12.90 3.09
N ASP A 94 6.14 13.76 3.73
CA ASP A 94 5.44 14.87 3.10
C ASP A 94 6.43 16.01 2.79
N LYS A 95 6.51 16.40 1.53
CA LYS A 95 7.47 17.45 1.09
C LYS A 95 7.11 18.85 1.56
N ALA A 96 5.84 19.11 1.83
CA ALA A 96 5.42 20.43 2.29
C ALA A 96 5.88 20.70 3.74
N SER A 97 5.82 19.70 4.60
CA SER A 97 6.23 19.81 6.01
C SER A 97 7.65 19.29 6.28
N GLY A 98 8.21 18.48 5.39
CA GLY A 98 9.47 17.76 5.58
C GLY A 98 9.36 16.60 6.58
N LYS A 99 8.17 16.32 7.12
CA LYS A 99 7.96 15.30 8.15
C LYS A 99 7.53 13.96 7.56
N VAL A 100 7.92 12.88 8.22
CA VAL A 100 7.32 11.57 7.97
C VAL A 100 5.95 11.53 8.62
N LEU A 101 4.92 11.30 7.80
CA LEU A 101 3.52 11.33 8.23
C LEU A 101 2.77 10.01 7.94
N GLY A 102 3.48 8.98 7.52
CA GLY A 102 2.87 7.68 7.30
C GLY A 102 3.88 6.57 7.08
N THR A 103 3.38 5.34 7.21
CA THR A 103 4.13 4.13 6.90
C THR A 103 3.23 3.15 6.14
N PHE A 104 3.84 2.31 5.34
CA PHE A 104 3.22 1.14 4.73
C PHE A 104 4.29 0.09 4.38
N SER A 105 3.88 -1.06 3.89
CA SER A 105 4.81 -2.10 3.46
C SER A 105 4.35 -2.83 2.21
N LEU A 106 5.32 -3.45 1.52
CA LEU A 106 5.09 -4.55 0.61
C LEU A 106 5.25 -5.85 1.41
N MET A 107 4.22 -6.69 1.42
CA MET A 107 4.18 -7.93 2.20
C MET A 107 3.64 -9.09 1.37
N ALA A 108 3.71 -10.31 1.91
CA ALA A 108 3.35 -11.52 1.16
C ALA A 108 4.04 -11.55 -0.21
N ILE A 109 5.28 -11.08 -0.24
CA ILE A 109 6.07 -10.96 -1.47
C ILE A 109 6.36 -12.34 -2.01
N THR A 110 5.88 -12.62 -3.22
CA THR A 110 6.02 -13.92 -3.87
C THR A 110 6.60 -13.75 -5.28
N PRO A 111 7.93 -13.61 -5.42
CA PRO A 111 8.57 -13.36 -6.72
C PRO A 111 8.23 -14.39 -7.78
N LYS A 112 8.16 -15.66 -7.42
CA LYS A 112 7.81 -16.76 -8.34
C LYS A 112 6.44 -16.55 -9.01
N ASN A 113 5.47 -16.03 -8.26
CA ASN A 113 4.13 -15.73 -8.77
C ASN A 113 4.01 -14.29 -9.29
N ARG A 114 5.03 -13.46 -9.02
CA ARG A 114 5.01 -12.01 -9.27
C ARG A 114 3.78 -11.35 -8.64
N SER A 115 3.50 -11.70 -7.38
CA SER A 115 2.42 -11.13 -6.57
C SER A 115 2.95 -10.55 -5.27
N VAL A 116 2.35 -9.46 -4.84
CA VAL A 116 2.70 -8.76 -3.60
C VAL A 116 1.48 -8.04 -3.05
N GLU A 117 1.40 -7.94 -1.73
CA GLU A 117 0.35 -7.21 -1.02
C GLU A 117 0.89 -5.90 -0.47
N MET A 118 0.13 -4.82 -0.63
CA MET A 118 0.33 -3.59 0.13
C MET A 118 -0.43 -3.70 1.45
N GLY A 119 0.27 -3.48 2.54
CA GLY A 119 -0.32 -3.60 3.86
C GLY A 119 0.35 -2.74 4.91
N ARG A 120 -0.07 -2.94 6.15
CA ARG A 120 0.46 -2.21 7.33
C ARG A 120 0.41 -0.69 7.19
N VAL A 121 -0.66 -0.18 6.57
CA VAL A 121 -0.84 1.25 6.29
C VAL A 121 -1.25 1.98 7.54
N ILE A 122 -0.43 2.90 8.01
CA ILE A 122 -0.74 3.83 9.09
C ILE A 122 -0.40 5.24 8.61
N LEU A 123 -1.38 6.12 8.62
CA LEU A 123 -1.23 7.50 8.16
C LEU A 123 -1.61 8.45 9.30
N ALA A 124 -0.71 9.37 9.64
CA ALA A 124 -1.06 10.48 10.51
C ALA A 124 -2.25 11.27 9.94
N PRO A 125 -3.11 11.87 10.79
CA PRO A 125 -4.27 12.66 10.32
C PRO A 125 -3.90 13.72 9.28
N ALA A 126 -2.74 14.35 9.43
CA ALA A 126 -2.25 15.36 8.50
C ALA A 126 -1.97 14.85 7.08
N LEU A 127 -1.70 13.54 6.91
CA LEU A 127 -1.48 12.92 5.60
C LEU A 127 -2.77 12.37 4.99
N GLN A 128 -3.76 12.01 5.82
CA GLN A 128 -5.00 11.40 5.35
C GLN A 128 -5.74 12.32 4.36
N LYS A 129 -6.26 11.73 3.27
CA LYS A 129 -7.03 12.43 2.22
C LYS A 129 -6.26 13.53 1.46
N THR A 130 -4.93 13.55 1.53
CA THR A 130 -4.07 14.50 0.81
C THR A 130 -3.63 13.99 -0.56
N ARG A 131 -3.07 14.91 -1.36
CA ARG A 131 -2.37 14.57 -2.61
C ARG A 131 -1.16 13.67 -2.34
N ALA A 132 -0.37 14.00 -1.32
CA ALA A 132 0.81 13.25 -0.92
C ALA A 132 0.48 11.79 -0.57
N ALA A 133 -0.61 11.53 0.18
CA ALA A 133 -1.06 10.17 0.46
C ALA A 133 -1.43 9.38 -0.80
N THR A 134 -2.06 10.03 -1.78
CA THR A 134 -2.42 9.38 -3.05
C THR A 134 -1.20 9.16 -3.93
N GLU A 135 -0.26 10.12 -3.96
CA GLU A 135 1.00 9.98 -4.69
C GLU A 135 1.87 8.85 -4.13
N ALA A 136 1.94 8.72 -2.79
CA ALA A 136 2.68 7.62 -2.16
C ALA A 136 2.18 6.24 -2.64
N GLN A 137 0.85 6.07 -2.75
CA GLN A 137 0.27 4.85 -3.30
C GLN A 137 0.62 4.64 -4.77
N TYR A 138 0.56 5.70 -5.58
CA TYR A 138 0.94 5.67 -6.99
C TYR A 138 2.42 5.28 -7.16
N LEU A 139 3.32 5.89 -6.40
CA LEU A 139 4.76 5.60 -6.46
C LEU A 139 5.05 4.13 -6.17
N LEU A 140 4.39 3.57 -5.15
CA LEU A 140 4.59 2.17 -4.78
C LEU A 140 4.00 1.22 -5.84
N MET A 141 2.82 1.52 -6.39
CA MET A 141 2.24 0.75 -7.51
C MET A 141 3.15 0.77 -8.73
N LYS A 142 3.67 1.96 -9.08
CA LYS A 142 4.61 2.12 -10.20
C LYS A 142 5.85 1.25 -10.03
N TYR A 143 6.45 1.30 -8.86
CA TYR A 143 7.61 0.47 -8.51
C TYR A 143 7.30 -1.04 -8.65
N VAL A 144 6.15 -1.48 -8.13
CA VAL A 144 5.74 -2.90 -8.19
C VAL A 144 5.57 -3.38 -9.64
N PHE A 145 4.89 -2.60 -10.49
CA PHE A 145 4.60 -3.05 -11.85
C PHE A 145 5.76 -2.81 -12.82
N GLU A 146 6.50 -1.70 -12.70
CA GLU A 146 7.50 -1.31 -13.70
C GLU A 146 8.91 -1.77 -13.32
N ASP A 147 9.31 -1.70 -12.06
CA ASP A 147 10.67 -2.01 -11.62
C ASP A 147 10.81 -3.47 -11.14
N LEU A 148 9.84 -3.95 -10.34
CA LEU A 148 9.82 -5.32 -9.84
C LEU A 148 9.26 -6.33 -10.86
N ASN A 149 8.57 -5.85 -11.90
CA ASN A 149 7.92 -6.69 -12.94
C ASN A 149 6.86 -7.65 -12.36
N TYR A 150 6.05 -7.14 -11.41
CA TYR A 150 5.01 -7.95 -10.80
C TYR A 150 3.73 -7.89 -11.63
N ARG A 151 2.92 -8.97 -11.54
CA ARG A 151 1.67 -9.13 -12.31
C ARG A 151 0.43 -8.83 -11.49
N ARG A 152 0.59 -8.84 -10.14
CA ARG A 152 -0.53 -8.72 -9.22
C ARG A 152 -0.12 -7.95 -7.97
N TYR A 153 -0.88 -6.92 -7.70
CA TYR A 153 -0.78 -6.07 -6.51
C TYR A 153 -2.04 -6.21 -5.69
N GLU A 154 -1.92 -6.66 -4.46
CA GLU A 154 -3.04 -7.03 -3.60
C GLU A 154 -3.29 -5.99 -2.51
N TRP A 155 -4.55 -5.91 -2.09
CA TRP A 155 -4.98 -5.20 -0.90
C TRP A 155 -5.98 -6.08 -0.16
N LYS A 156 -5.81 -6.21 1.17
CA LYS A 156 -6.70 -6.97 2.02
C LYS A 156 -7.12 -6.13 3.22
N CYS A 157 -8.38 -6.23 3.59
CA CYS A 157 -8.84 -5.59 4.82
C CYS A 157 -9.90 -6.44 5.53
N ASP A 158 -10.09 -6.16 6.83
CA ASP A 158 -11.26 -6.67 7.53
C ASP A 158 -12.53 -6.22 6.80
N SER A 159 -13.49 -7.12 6.61
CA SER A 159 -14.73 -6.84 5.89
C SER A 159 -15.59 -5.73 6.53
N LEU A 160 -15.32 -5.43 7.79
CA LEU A 160 -15.96 -4.33 8.54
C LEU A 160 -15.20 -3.00 8.39
N ASN A 161 -13.95 -3.03 7.88
CA ASN A 161 -13.14 -1.83 7.64
C ASN A 161 -13.54 -1.12 6.35
N ARG A 162 -14.70 -0.47 6.38
CA ARG A 162 -15.23 0.26 5.23
C ARG A 162 -14.30 1.36 4.70
N PRO A 163 -13.63 2.17 5.56
CA PRO A 163 -12.65 3.15 5.08
C PRO A 163 -11.55 2.53 4.22
N SER A 164 -11.01 1.38 4.62
CA SER A 164 -9.97 0.67 3.86
C SER A 164 -10.49 0.13 2.53
N ALA A 165 -11.67 -0.52 2.53
CA ALA A 165 -12.30 -1.00 1.30
C ALA A 165 -12.58 0.15 0.31
N ASN A 166 -13.09 1.29 0.81
CA ASN A 166 -13.34 2.48 -0.01
C ASN A 166 -12.05 3.07 -0.57
N ALA A 167 -10.95 3.06 0.20
CA ALA A 167 -9.65 3.51 -0.26
C ALA A 167 -9.13 2.62 -1.39
N ALA A 168 -9.18 1.29 -1.23
CA ALA A 168 -8.79 0.34 -2.28
C ALA A 168 -9.56 0.58 -3.58
N MET A 169 -10.89 0.64 -3.52
CA MET A 169 -11.74 0.90 -4.70
C MET A 169 -11.47 2.27 -5.33
N ARG A 170 -11.22 3.31 -4.52
CA ARG A 170 -10.86 4.65 -5.04
C ARG A 170 -9.54 4.62 -5.79
N LEU A 171 -8.56 3.87 -5.28
CA LEU A 171 -7.23 3.72 -5.90
C LEU A 171 -7.26 2.84 -7.15
N GLY A 172 -8.36 2.14 -7.42
CA GLY A 172 -8.55 1.35 -8.63
C GLY A 172 -8.43 -0.15 -8.45
N PHE A 173 -8.32 -0.62 -7.22
CA PHE A 173 -8.39 -2.05 -6.96
C PHE A 173 -9.78 -2.61 -7.26
N THR A 174 -9.81 -3.78 -7.85
CA THR A 174 -11.00 -4.58 -8.10
C THR A 174 -11.28 -5.49 -6.90
N TYR A 175 -12.51 -5.49 -6.39
CA TYR A 175 -12.94 -6.44 -5.37
C TYR A 175 -13.07 -7.85 -5.97
N GLU A 176 -12.43 -8.84 -5.34
CA GLU A 176 -12.43 -10.22 -5.82
C GLU A 176 -13.30 -11.16 -4.98
N GLY A 177 -13.49 -10.86 -3.71
CA GLY A 177 -14.31 -11.68 -2.85
C GLY A 177 -13.98 -11.57 -1.37
N ARG A 178 -14.80 -12.29 -0.56
CA ARG A 178 -14.66 -12.37 0.89
C ARG A 178 -14.28 -13.76 1.34
N PHE A 179 -13.21 -13.85 2.11
CA PHE A 179 -12.86 -15.05 2.84
C PHE A 179 -13.53 -15.00 4.21
N ARG A 180 -14.51 -15.89 4.42
CA ARG A 180 -15.28 -15.97 5.67
C ARG A 180 -14.45 -16.71 6.73
N ASN A 181 -14.53 -16.26 7.99
CA ASN A 181 -13.75 -16.82 9.11
C ASN A 181 -12.26 -16.99 8.77
N HIS A 182 -11.70 -16.02 8.05
CA HIS A 182 -10.35 -16.12 7.49
C HIS A 182 -9.26 -16.08 8.57
N ALA A 183 -9.47 -15.31 9.63
CA ALA A 183 -8.49 -15.17 10.70
C ALA A 183 -9.14 -15.01 12.07
N ILE A 184 -8.36 -15.27 13.09
CA ILE A 184 -8.67 -14.91 14.48
C ILE A 184 -7.66 -13.85 14.90
N TYR A 185 -8.11 -12.69 15.32
CA TYR A 185 -7.25 -11.64 15.86
C TYR A 185 -7.95 -10.89 16.99
N LYS A 186 -7.21 -10.46 18.01
CA LYS A 186 -7.75 -9.76 19.19
C LYS A 186 -8.95 -10.51 19.82
N GLY A 187 -8.89 -11.85 19.84
CA GLY A 187 -9.95 -12.73 20.36
C GLY A 187 -11.25 -12.74 19.55
N ARG A 188 -11.24 -12.27 18.29
CA ARG A 188 -12.43 -12.13 17.43
C ARG A 188 -12.22 -12.81 16.09
N SER A 189 -13.32 -13.27 15.47
CA SER A 189 -13.34 -13.75 14.10
C SER A 189 -13.23 -12.57 13.13
N ARG A 190 -12.46 -12.74 12.06
CA ARG A 190 -12.30 -11.82 10.97
C ARG A 190 -12.67 -12.47 9.66
N ASP A 191 -13.61 -11.86 8.94
CA ASP A 191 -13.75 -12.04 7.51
C ASP A 191 -12.82 -11.05 6.79
N THR A 192 -12.19 -11.47 5.71
CA THR A 192 -11.26 -10.62 4.96
C THR A 192 -11.76 -10.40 3.55
N ASP A 193 -11.91 -9.16 3.16
CA ASP A 193 -12.17 -8.73 1.79
C ASP A 193 -10.86 -8.62 1.02
N TRP A 194 -10.83 -9.17 -0.19
CA TRP A 194 -9.70 -9.22 -1.11
C TRP A 194 -9.93 -8.32 -2.30
N PHE A 195 -8.89 -7.57 -2.64
CA PHE A 195 -8.87 -6.67 -3.77
C PHE A 195 -7.54 -6.81 -4.50
N SER A 196 -7.52 -6.55 -5.80
CA SER A 196 -6.29 -6.55 -6.59
C SER A 196 -6.30 -5.54 -7.72
N ILE A 197 -5.10 -5.22 -8.19
CA ILE A 197 -4.81 -4.64 -9.50
C ILE A 197 -3.89 -5.65 -10.21
N ILE A 198 -4.16 -5.91 -11.50
CA ILE A 198 -3.31 -6.77 -12.31
C ILE A 198 -2.52 -5.95 -13.36
N ASP A 199 -1.45 -6.53 -13.86
CA ASP A 199 -0.52 -5.88 -14.79
C ASP A 199 -1.21 -5.29 -16.05
N SER A 200 -2.22 -5.97 -16.57
CA SER A 200 -2.99 -5.48 -17.73
C SER A 200 -3.86 -4.24 -17.43
N GLU A 201 -4.16 -3.95 -16.17
CA GLU A 201 -4.93 -2.77 -15.74
C GLU A 201 -4.01 -1.57 -15.46
N TRP A 202 -2.73 -1.82 -15.18
CA TRP A 202 -1.77 -0.81 -14.75
C TRP A 202 -1.61 0.37 -15.73
N PRO A 203 -1.44 0.17 -17.06
CA PRO A 203 -1.24 1.29 -17.97
C PRO A 203 -2.36 2.35 -17.89
N ARG A 204 -3.61 1.92 -17.84
CA ARG A 204 -4.77 2.81 -17.69
C ARG A 204 -4.81 3.48 -16.32
N LEU A 205 -4.48 2.74 -15.27
CA LEU A 205 -4.45 3.29 -13.91
C LEU A 205 -3.33 4.31 -13.74
N LYS A 206 -2.16 4.04 -14.32
CA LYS A 206 -1.02 4.97 -14.33
C LYS A 206 -1.43 6.31 -14.95
N GLU A 207 -1.99 6.31 -16.16
CA GLU A 207 -2.46 7.52 -16.82
C GLU A 207 -3.47 8.29 -15.95
N ARG A 208 -4.41 7.58 -15.32
CA ARG A 208 -5.39 8.18 -14.42
C ARG A 208 -4.74 8.85 -13.21
N PHE A 209 -3.73 8.21 -12.58
CA PHE A 209 -3.00 8.80 -11.47
C PHE A 209 -2.20 10.02 -11.91
N GLU A 210 -1.49 9.94 -13.04
CA GLU A 210 -0.70 11.04 -13.58
C GLU A 210 -1.58 12.26 -13.89
N ASN A 211 -2.73 12.05 -14.53
CA ASN A 211 -3.72 13.09 -14.77
C ASN A 211 -4.28 13.69 -13.49
N TRP A 212 -4.58 12.86 -12.49
CA TRP A 212 -5.09 13.36 -11.22
C TRP A 212 -4.05 14.14 -10.42
N LEU A 213 -2.79 13.67 -10.41
CA LEU A 213 -1.68 14.30 -9.68
C LEU A 213 -1.15 15.57 -10.36
N ALA A 214 -1.55 15.82 -11.60
CA ALA A 214 -1.15 17.02 -12.33
C ALA A 214 -1.56 18.29 -11.56
N PRO A 215 -0.68 19.31 -11.43
CA PRO A 215 -0.98 20.54 -10.70
C PRO A 215 -2.25 21.22 -11.15
N GLU A 216 -2.54 21.15 -12.45
CA GLU A 216 -3.68 21.77 -13.11
C GLU A 216 -5.03 21.21 -12.62
N ASN A 217 -5.00 20.00 -12.06
CA ASN A 217 -6.19 19.37 -11.45
C ASN A 217 -6.56 19.94 -10.09
N PHE A 218 -5.77 20.86 -9.55
CA PHE A 218 -6.02 21.48 -8.24
C PHE A 218 -6.15 23.00 -8.38
N ASP A 219 -7.01 23.58 -7.55
CA ASP A 219 -7.15 25.02 -7.44
C ASP A 219 -6.12 25.62 -6.46
N GLU A 220 -6.17 26.94 -6.26
CA GLU A 220 -5.26 27.67 -5.38
C GLU A 220 -5.40 27.24 -3.91
N GLN A 221 -6.54 26.68 -3.53
CA GLN A 221 -6.82 26.13 -2.18
C GLN A 221 -6.42 24.67 -2.07
N GLY A 222 -5.87 24.06 -3.15
CA GLY A 222 -5.46 22.66 -3.20
C GLY A 222 -6.64 21.67 -3.32
N GLN A 223 -7.84 22.14 -3.69
CA GLN A 223 -8.99 21.25 -3.93
C GLN A 223 -8.91 20.67 -5.35
N GLN A 224 -9.19 19.37 -5.45
CA GLN A 224 -9.24 18.71 -6.75
C GLN A 224 -10.41 19.21 -7.60
N LYS A 225 -10.16 19.50 -8.87
CA LYS A 225 -11.18 19.87 -9.86
C LYS A 225 -11.90 18.63 -10.41
N ARG A 226 -11.17 17.54 -10.58
CA ARG A 226 -11.69 16.23 -11.00
C ARG A 226 -11.29 15.18 -9.97
N SER A 227 -12.20 14.25 -9.68
CA SER A 227 -11.87 13.16 -8.76
C SER A 227 -10.94 12.14 -9.45
N LEU A 228 -10.21 11.33 -8.64
CA LEU A 228 -9.36 10.28 -9.19
C LEU A 228 -10.15 9.26 -10.05
N ARG A 229 -11.45 9.11 -9.82
CA ARG A 229 -12.29 8.19 -10.61
C ARG A 229 -12.66 8.76 -11.98
N ASP A 230 -12.62 10.08 -12.12
CA ASP A 230 -13.05 10.81 -13.31
C ASP A 230 -11.85 11.26 -14.18
N CYS A 231 -10.62 10.96 -13.75
CA CYS A 231 -9.40 11.12 -14.51
C CYS A 231 -9.05 9.81 -15.22
#